data_20146325f8d32c42732b99dcc5cda4c8
#
_entry.id   20146325f8d32c42732b99dcc5cda4c8
#
_cell.length_a   1.000
_cell.length_b   1.000
_cell.length_c   1.000
_cell.angle_alpha   90.00
_cell.angle_beta   90.00
_cell.angle_gamma   90.00
#
_symmetry.space_group_name_H-M   'P 1'
#
loop_
_entity.id
_entity.type
_entity.pdbx_description
1 polymer ?
#
loop_
_entity_poly.entity_id
_entity_poly.type
_entity_poly.pdbx_seq_one_letter_code
_entity_poly.pdbx_strand_id
1 'polypeptide(L)'
;MKQKHLFWGAAVALTFLFSASAIAQPRHTKKKVKKVVEAKAGVCPFTDKWVEDETKFADRKEKAHATFVPYSSTASMQQDDYYKFPWLTPKRANYLLLNGKWKFHYTADWKQGKPEKDDFWADNADVSSWKELQVPLNWEMAGYDVPVYNNVGYPFENKPPFITAFKDNFDKNPVGSYRRNFNLPEGWETGKRVFLHFDGACSAIVVWVNGKYAGYSQGANTDADFDVTNLVRKGDNNVSVRVYRWSDGSYL
;
A
#
# COMPACT_ATOMS: atom_id res chain seq x y z
N MET A 1 5.91 42.96 -35.97
CA MET A 1 6.19 42.48 -34.61
C MET A 1 4.95 41.73 -34.12
N LYS A 2 5.00 40.39 -34.12
CA LYS A 2 3.91 39.53 -33.62
C LYS A 2 4.44 38.85 -32.37
N GLN A 3 3.95 39.24 -31.19
CA GLN A 3 4.21 38.56 -29.92
C GLN A 3 3.52 37.19 -29.92
N LYS A 4 4.31 36.14 -29.80
CA LYS A 4 3.81 34.80 -29.51
C LYS A 4 3.68 34.65 -28.00
N HIS A 5 2.46 34.61 -27.52
CA HIS A 5 2.19 34.18 -26.14
C HIS A 5 2.43 32.67 -26.02
N LEU A 6 3.48 32.32 -25.33
CA LEU A 6 3.74 30.94 -24.88
C LEU A 6 2.85 30.68 -23.67
N PHE A 7 1.79 29.90 -23.85
CA PHE A 7 1.05 29.33 -22.74
C PHE A 7 1.88 28.19 -22.15
N TRP A 8 2.46 28.42 -20.99
CA TRP A 8 2.96 27.36 -20.13
C TRP A 8 1.77 26.73 -19.42
N GLY A 9 1.26 25.64 -19.95
CA GLY A 9 0.39 24.75 -19.21
C GLY A 9 1.20 24.05 -18.14
N ALA A 10 1.02 24.43 -16.89
CA ALA A 10 1.51 23.66 -15.75
C ALA A 10 0.74 22.34 -15.71
N ALA A 11 1.36 21.29 -16.23
CA ALA A 11 0.90 19.93 -16.00
C ALA A 11 1.15 19.61 -14.52
N VAL A 12 0.11 19.69 -13.70
CA VAL A 12 0.13 19.13 -12.35
C VAL A 12 0.15 17.61 -12.50
N ALA A 13 1.34 17.05 -12.52
CA ALA A 13 1.51 15.61 -12.40
C ALA A 13 1.14 15.24 -10.96
N LEU A 14 -0.07 14.68 -10.77
CA LEU A 14 -0.44 14.03 -9.52
C LEU A 14 0.42 12.76 -9.40
N THR A 15 1.58 12.89 -8.78
CA THR A 15 2.43 11.76 -8.41
C THR A 15 1.80 11.07 -7.20
N PHE A 16 1.13 9.95 -7.43
CA PHE A 16 0.71 9.06 -6.35
C PHE A 16 1.94 8.30 -5.86
N LEU A 17 2.44 8.71 -4.71
CA LEU A 17 3.59 8.07 -4.07
C LEU A 17 3.11 6.84 -3.30
N PHE A 18 3.54 5.68 -3.74
CA PHE A 18 3.45 4.46 -2.96
C PHE A 18 4.78 4.30 -2.23
N SER A 19 4.80 4.54 -0.94
CA SER A 19 5.93 4.17 -0.10
C SER A 19 5.49 3.19 0.98
N ALA A 20 6.28 2.18 1.23
CA ALA A 20 6.06 1.19 2.28
C ALA A 20 7.19 1.26 3.29
N SER A 21 6.86 1.36 4.56
CA SER A 21 7.82 1.38 5.64
C SER A 21 7.35 0.53 6.83
N ALA A 22 8.29 -0.04 7.57
CA ALA A 22 8.02 -0.76 8.80
C ALA A 22 8.45 0.10 10.00
N ILE A 23 7.56 0.31 10.95
CA ILE A 23 7.75 1.19 12.10
C ILE A 23 7.67 0.38 13.38
N ALA A 24 8.63 0.54 14.30
CA ALA A 24 8.63 -0.11 15.61
C ALA A 24 8.40 0.89 16.74
N GLN A 25 7.39 0.64 17.58
CA GLN A 25 7.06 1.45 18.76
C GLN A 25 7.23 0.68 20.08
N PRO A 26 7.62 1.32 21.19
CA PRO A 26 7.67 0.67 22.51
C PRO A 26 6.26 0.33 23.02
N ARG A 27 6.09 -0.86 23.59
CA ARG A 27 4.84 -1.27 24.25
C ARG A 27 4.62 -0.48 25.54
N HIS A 28 3.59 0.36 25.58
CA HIS A 28 3.12 0.93 26.84
C HIS A 28 2.40 -0.11 27.70
N THR A 29 2.71 -0.09 29.00
CA THR A 29 2.20 -1.01 30.03
C THR A 29 0.69 -1.01 30.15
N LYS A 30 0.15 -2.20 30.15
CA LYS A 30 -1.16 -2.72 30.58
C LYS A 30 -2.24 -1.71 31.05
N LYS A 31 -3.03 -1.17 30.13
CA LYS A 31 -4.46 -0.93 30.33
C LYS A 31 -5.23 -2.09 29.70
N LYS A 32 -6.23 -2.66 30.43
CA LYS A 32 -7.11 -3.72 29.93
C LYS A 32 -7.67 -3.36 28.58
N VAL A 33 -7.07 -3.89 27.52
CA VAL A 33 -7.62 -3.87 26.18
C VAL A 33 -8.82 -4.80 26.21
N LYS A 34 -10.01 -4.29 25.91
CA LYS A 34 -11.18 -5.12 25.61
C LYS A 34 -10.74 -6.15 24.57
N LYS A 35 -11.01 -7.44 24.83
CA LYS A 35 -10.79 -8.54 23.89
C LYS A 35 -11.32 -8.11 22.51
N VAL A 36 -10.41 -7.74 21.64
CA VAL A 36 -10.68 -7.79 20.21
C VAL A 36 -10.85 -9.27 19.91
N VAL A 37 -12.00 -9.62 19.34
CA VAL A 37 -12.31 -11.00 18.95
C VAL A 37 -11.13 -11.49 18.13
N GLU A 38 -10.41 -12.49 18.65
CA GLU A 38 -9.35 -13.19 17.91
C GLU A 38 -10.00 -13.81 16.66
N ALA A 39 -9.87 -13.11 15.54
CA ALA A 39 -10.15 -13.71 14.25
C ALA A 39 -9.25 -14.94 14.15
N LYS A 40 -9.85 -16.11 13.91
CA LYS A 40 -9.13 -17.38 13.76
C LYS A 40 -7.92 -17.16 12.87
N ALA A 41 -6.73 -17.32 13.43
CA ALA A 41 -5.48 -17.21 12.70
C ALA A 41 -5.51 -18.21 11.54
N GLY A 42 -5.52 -17.73 10.29
CA GLY A 42 -5.36 -18.60 9.13
C GLY A 42 -6.25 -18.33 7.91
N VAL A 43 -7.38 -17.66 8.04
CA VAL A 43 -8.24 -17.40 6.87
C VAL A 43 -8.21 -15.92 6.53
N CYS A 44 -7.80 -15.60 5.29
CA CYS A 44 -7.94 -14.25 4.74
C CYS A 44 -9.44 -13.95 4.58
N PRO A 45 -10.01 -12.95 5.27
CA PRO A 45 -11.43 -12.63 5.17
C PRO A 45 -11.76 -11.86 3.90
N PHE A 46 -10.73 -11.30 3.25
CA PHE A 46 -10.89 -10.49 2.05
C PHE A 46 -11.47 -11.30 0.90
N THR A 47 -12.42 -10.72 0.21
CA THR A 47 -12.91 -11.18 -1.09
C THR A 47 -12.93 -9.98 -2.04
N ASP A 48 -12.80 -10.22 -3.34
CA ASP A 48 -12.83 -9.15 -4.35
C ASP A 48 -14.14 -8.35 -4.34
N LYS A 49 -15.20 -8.87 -3.75
CA LYS A 49 -16.46 -8.13 -3.56
C LYS A 49 -16.29 -6.89 -2.70
N TRP A 50 -15.28 -6.86 -1.84
CA TRP A 50 -15.01 -5.71 -0.96
C TRP A 50 -14.61 -4.45 -1.73
N VAL A 51 -14.09 -4.58 -2.94
CA VAL A 51 -13.75 -3.41 -3.76
C VAL A 51 -14.97 -2.71 -4.37
N GLU A 52 -16.15 -3.34 -4.26
CA GLU A 52 -17.45 -2.83 -4.71
C GLU A 52 -18.49 -2.85 -3.57
N ASP A 53 -18.03 -2.73 -2.31
CA ASP A 53 -18.88 -2.77 -1.10
C ASP A 53 -18.55 -1.58 -0.20
N GLU A 54 -19.37 -0.55 -0.25
CA GLU A 54 -19.21 0.71 0.51
C GLU A 54 -19.18 0.51 2.04
N THR A 55 -19.56 -0.68 2.53
CA THR A 55 -19.44 -1.04 3.95
C THR A 55 -18.05 -1.60 4.30
N LYS A 56 -17.18 -1.84 3.32
CA LYS A 56 -15.90 -2.54 3.44
C LYS A 56 -14.71 -1.70 2.97
N PHE A 57 -14.56 -0.49 3.47
CA PHE A 57 -13.47 0.40 3.06
C PHE A 57 -12.16 0.19 3.83
N ALA A 58 -12.15 -0.55 4.92
CA ALA A 58 -10.95 -0.92 5.67
C ALA A 58 -11.17 -2.17 6.53
N ASP A 59 -10.12 -2.99 6.69
CA ASP A 59 -10.05 -4.08 7.68
C ASP A 59 -8.64 -4.15 8.27
N ARG A 60 -8.53 -4.26 9.61
CA ARG A 60 -7.28 -4.25 10.37
C ARG A 60 -6.38 -3.02 10.14
N LYS A 61 -6.86 -1.99 9.51
CA LYS A 61 -6.19 -0.69 9.40
C LYS A 61 -6.22 0.00 10.75
N GLU A 62 -5.09 0.56 11.18
CA GLU A 62 -5.04 1.41 12.36
C GLU A 62 -5.90 2.68 12.16
N LYS A 63 -6.31 3.27 13.28
CA LYS A 63 -7.04 4.55 13.23
C LYS A 63 -6.14 5.64 12.66
N ALA A 64 -6.74 6.55 11.90
CA ALA A 64 -6.03 7.69 11.33
C ALA A 64 -5.30 8.48 12.43
N HIS A 65 -4.06 8.84 12.17
CA HIS A 65 -3.20 9.64 13.03
C HIS A 65 -2.25 10.48 12.17
N ALA A 66 -1.62 11.48 12.78
CA ALA A 66 -0.59 12.25 12.09
C ALA A 66 0.62 11.35 11.78
N THR A 67 1.20 11.53 10.60
CA THR A 67 2.44 10.84 10.23
C THR A 67 3.56 11.25 11.18
N PHE A 68 4.34 10.28 11.66
CA PHE A 68 5.46 10.51 12.55
C PHE A 68 6.58 9.50 12.31
N VAL A 69 7.78 9.88 12.71
CA VAL A 69 8.96 9.02 12.67
C VAL A 69 9.35 8.67 14.12
N PRO A 70 9.28 7.39 14.52
CA PRO A 70 9.56 6.98 15.89
C PRO A 70 11.06 6.88 16.16
N TYR A 71 11.52 7.50 17.23
CA TYR A 71 12.89 7.42 17.75
C TYR A 71 12.91 6.76 19.12
N SER A 72 13.99 6.05 19.43
CA SER A 72 14.18 5.44 20.75
C SER A 72 14.51 6.46 21.83
N SER A 73 15.02 7.65 21.47
CA SER A 73 15.32 8.74 22.38
C SER A 73 15.37 10.10 21.68
N THR A 74 15.19 11.18 22.44
CA THR A 74 15.37 12.55 21.94
C THR A 74 16.79 12.78 21.42
N ALA A 75 17.80 12.21 22.08
CA ALA A 75 19.19 12.33 21.64
C ALA A 75 19.39 11.68 20.26
N SER A 76 18.82 10.51 20.02
CA SER A 76 18.85 9.83 18.71
C SER A 76 18.18 10.68 17.63
N MET A 77 17.04 11.29 17.95
CA MET A 77 16.32 12.17 17.04
C MET A 77 17.15 13.41 16.66
N GLN A 78 17.72 14.10 17.65
CA GLN A 78 18.52 15.33 17.43
C GLN A 78 19.82 15.08 16.64
N GLN A 79 20.35 13.87 16.68
CA GLN A 79 21.53 13.44 15.94
C GLN A 79 21.22 12.92 14.54
N ASP A 80 19.96 12.78 14.18
CA ASP A 80 19.55 12.37 12.84
C ASP A 80 19.41 13.59 11.93
N ASP A 81 20.02 13.54 10.77
CA ASP A 81 19.91 14.61 9.77
C ASP A 81 18.45 14.85 9.34
N TYR A 82 17.60 13.81 9.38
CA TYR A 82 16.17 13.94 9.13
C TYR A 82 15.48 14.98 10.02
N TYR A 83 15.94 15.15 11.26
CA TYR A 83 15.38 16.15 12.17
C TYR A 83 15.52 17.59 11.65
N LYS A 84 16.61 17.87 10.91
CA LYS A 84 16.88 19.17 10.29
C LYS A 84 16.38 19.25 8.86
N PHE A 85 16.41 18.12 8.16
CA PHE A 85 16.12 17.99 6.74
C PHE A 85 15.11 16.86 6.50
N PRO A 86 13.80 17.11 6.70
CA PRO A 86 12.77 16.06 6.71
C PRO A 86 12.51 15.39 5.34
N TRP A 87 13.18 15.83 4.29
CA TRP A 87 13.19 15.16 2.98
C TRP A 87 14.23 14.04 2.86
N LEU A 88 15.09 13.88 3.87
CA LEU A 88 16.04 12.77 3.94
C LEU A 88 15.38 11.53 4.53
N THR A 89 15.94 10.36 4.24
CA THR A 89 15.53 9.13 4.93
C THR A 89 16.10 9.10 6.34
N PRO A 90 15.29 8.84 7.38
CA PRO A 90 15.77 8.71 8.76
C PRO A 90 16.80 7.58 8.88
N LYS A 91 17.92 7.85 9.55
CA LYS A 91 19.00 6.87 9.74
C LYS A 91 19.08 6.32 11.18
N ARG A 92 18.55 7.07 12.15
CA ARG A 92 18.60 6.73 13.59
C ARG A 92 17.22 6.42 14.18
N ALA A 93 16.18 6.49 13.36
CA ALA A 93 14.83 6.16 13.74
C ALA A 93 14.59 4.65 13.77
N ASN A 94 13.53 4.25 14.48
CA ASN A 94 12.98 2.89 14.34
C ASN A 94 12.14 2.82 13.04
N TYR A 95 12.84 2.87 11.92
CA TYR A 95 12.28 3.02 10.58
C TYR A 95 13.05 2.17 9.56
N LEU A 96 12.35 1.43 8.74
CA LEU A 96 12.90 0.66 7.63
C LEU A 96 12.16 1.02 6.35
N LEU A 97 12.87 1.64 5.41
CA LEU A 97 12.31 2.02 4.12
C LEU A 97 12.23 0.81 3.18
N LEU A 98 11.02 0.51 2.72
CA LEU A 98 10.76 -0.57 1.75
C LEU A 98 10.60 -0.06 0.30
N ASN A 99 10.99 1.18 0.01
CA ASN A 99 11.06 1.70 -1.36
C ASN A 99 12.18 1.01 -2.14
N GLY A 100 12.04 0.96 -3.45
CA GLY A 100 13.02 0.33 -4.33
C GLY A 100 12.37 -0.72 -5.23
N LYS A 101 13.13 -1.73 -5.65
CA LYS A 101 12.64 -2.76 -6.55
C LYS A 101 11.77 -3.78 -5.85
N TRP A 102 10.59 -4.01 -6.41
CA TRP A 102 9.63 -5.05 -6.01
C TRP A 102 9.38 -6.00 -7.18
N LYS A 103 9.15 -7.26 -6.91
CA LYS A 103 8.57 -8.18 -7.89
C LYS A 103 7.14 -7.73 -8.18
N PHE A 104 6.78 -7.69 -9.46
CA PHE A 104 5.53 -7.13 -9.93
C PHE A 104 4.88 -7.98 -11.01
N HIS A 105 3.58 -8.21 -10.87
CA HIS A 105 2.73 -8.85 -11.87
C HIS A 105 1.50 -7.99 -12.11
N TYR A 106 1.27 -7.66 -13.39
CA TYR A 106 0.12 -6.88 -13.82
C TYR A 106 -0.95 -7.80 -14.40
N THR A 107 -2.19 -7.60 -13.96
CA THR A 107 -3.39 -8.27 -14.50
C THR A 107 -4.33 -7.20 -15.02
N ALA A 108 -4.65 -7.25 -16.31
CA ALA A 108 -5.43 -6.20 -16.96
C ALA A 108 -6.88 -6.10 -16.50
N ASP A 109 -7.45 -7.20 -16.01
CA ASP A 109 -8.79 -7.24 -15.46
C ASP A 109 -8.85 -8.19 -14.26
N TRP A 110 -9.30 -7.69 -13.10
CA TRP A 110 -9.41 -8.47 -11.88
C TRP A 110 -10.44 -9.62 -11.97
N LYS A 111 -11.41 -9.54 -12.87
CA LYS A 111 -12.40 -10.60 -13.13
C LYS A 111 -11.86 -11.72 -14.00
N GLN A 112 -10.74 -11.46 -14.70
CA GLN A 112 -10.12 -12.40 -15.63
C GLN A 112 -8.62 -12.52 -15.32
N GLY A 113 -8.13 -13.76 -15.13
CA GLY A 113 -6.69 -14.02 -15.03
C GLY A 113 -6.01 -13.44 -13.79
N LYS A 114 -6.73 -13.31 -12.68
CA LYS A 114 -6.12 -12.83 -11.42
C LYS A 114 -5.13 -13.84 -10.84
N PRO A 115 -4.08 -13.33 -10.16
CA PRO A 115 -3.05 -14.18 -9.57
C PRO A 115 -3.46 -14.90 -8.28
N GLU A 116 -4.70 -14.73 -7.78
CA GLU A 116 -5.14 -15.43 -6.55
C GLU A 116 -5.04 -16.93 -6.61
N LYS A 117 -5.19 -17.49 -7.81
CA LYS A 117 -5.07 -18.95 -8.01
C LYS A 117 -3.67 -19.47 -7.76
N ASP A 118 -2.70 -18.56 -7.84
CA ASP A 118 -1.29 -18.87 -7.70
C ASP A 118 -0.77 -18.65 -6.28
N ASP A 119 -1.66 -18.25 -5.34
CA ASP A 119 -1.35 -17.96 -3.95
C ASP A 119 -0.06 -17.15 -3.76
N PHE A 120 0.13 -16.11 -4.59
CA PHE A 120 1.37 -15.32 -4.66
C PHE A 120 1.76 -14.69 -3.31
N TRP A 121 0.81 -14.59 -2.39
CA TRP A 121 1.05 -14.12 -1.02
C TRP A 121 1.59 -15.23 -0.10
N ALA A 122 1.54 -16.50 -0.50
CA ALA A 122 2.05 -17.59 0.33
C ALA A 122 3.53 -17.37 0.68
N ASP A 123 3.94 -17.78 1.88
CA ASP A 123 5.29 -17.50 2.38
C ASP A 123 6.36 -18.06 1.43
N ASN A 124 6.12 -19.24 0.86
CA ASN A 124 7.00 -19.94 -0.08
C ASN A 124 6.65 -19.72 -1.56
N ALA A 125 5.82 -18.73 -1.91
CA ALA A 125 5.46 -18.51 -3.31
C ALA A 125 6.68 -18.13 -4.14
N ASP A 126 6.85 -18.82 -5.27
CA ASP A 126 7.87 -18.48 -6.26
C ASP A 126 7.36 -17.40 -7.22
N VAL A 127 7.93 -16.23 -7.12
CA VAL A 127 7.68 -15.10 -8.02
C VAL A 127 8.94 -14.70 -8.80
N SER A 128 9.89 -15.60 -8.96
CA SER A 128 11.17 -15.34 -9.64
C SER A 128 10.97 -14.87 -11.07
N SER A 129 9.96 -15.40 -11.77
CA SER A 129 9.60 -15.03 -13.13
C SER A 129 8.94 -13.65 -13.27
N TRP A 130 8.51 -13.03 -12.16
CA TRP A 130 7.89 -11.72 -12.21
C TRP A 130 8.92 -10.65 -12.54
N LYS A 131 8.47 -9.63 -13.27
CA LYS A 131 9.30 -8.44 -13.54
C LYS A 131 9.57 -7.66 -12.27
N GLU A 132 10.54 -6.77 -12.33
CA GLU A 132 10.80 -5.80 -11.26
C GLU A 132 10.18 -4.46 -11.61
N LEU A 133 9.55 -3.83 -10.62
CA LEU A 133 9.03 -2.48 -10.69
C LEU A 133 9.64 -1.65 -9.57
N GLN A 134 10.06 -0.43 -9.90
CA GLN A 134 10.50 0.54 -8.90
C GLN A 134 9.28 1.04 -8.12
N VAL A 135 9.35 1.04 -6.79
CA VAL A 135 8.35 1.60 -5.87
C VAL A 135 9.01 2.75 -5.10
N PRO A 136 8.37 3.92 -4.98
CA PRO A 136 7.06 4.30 -5.51
C PRO A 136 7.09 4.58 -7.02
N LEU A 137 6.04 4.15 -7.71
CA LEU A 137 5.82 4.46 -9.12
C LEU A 137 4.37 4.11 -9.50
N ASN A 138 3.77 4.90 -10.38
CA ASN A 138 2.56 4.49 -11.07
C ASN A 138 2.93 3.49 -12.17
N TRP A 139 2.28 2.36 -12.22
CA TRP A 139 2.59 1.30 -13.20
C TRP A 139 2.37 1.74 -14.65
N GLU A 140 1.51 2.73 -14.89
CA GLU A 140 1.31 3.35 -16.21
C GLU A 140 2.61 4.00 -16.72
N MET A 141 3.42 4.57 -15.83
CA MET A 141 4.74 5.13 -16.17
C MET A 141 5.77 4.06 -16.51
N ALA A 142 5.51 2.81 -16.12
CA ALA A 142 6.34 1.65 -16.49
C ALA A 142 5.82 0.92 -17.74
N GLY A 143 4.80 1.47 -18.41
CA GLY A 143 4.24 0.91 -19.63
C GLY A 143 3.18 -0.18 -19.41
N TYR A 144 2.66 -0.29 -18.18
CA TYR A 144 1.51 -1.13 -17.87
C TYR A 144 0.26 -0.26 -17.86
N ASP A 145 -0.73 -0.59 -18.70
CA ASP A 145 -1.95 0.21 -18.85
C ASP A 145 -1.71 1.63 -19.40
N VAL A 146 -2.76 2.44 -19.44
CA VAL A 146 -2.71 3.81 -19.93
C VAL A 146 -3.10 4.80 -18.84
N PRO A 147 -2.46 5.99 -18.78
CA PRO A 147 -2.90 7.05 -17.91
C PRO A 147 -4.30 7.52 -18.31
N VAL A 148 -5.22 7.56 -17.38
CA VAL A 148 -6.58 8.06 -17.58
C VAL A 148 -6.71 9.39 -16.85
N TYR A 149 -7.03 10.44 -17.59
CA TYR A 149 -7.40 11.73 -17.03
C TYR A 149 -8.88 11.99 -17.31
N ASN A 150 -9.65 12.19 -16.25
CA ASN A 150 -11.06 12.52 -16.34
C ASN A 150 -11.34 13.69 -15.39
N ASN A 151 -11.75 14.83 -15.94
CA ASN A 151 -12.06 16.03 -15.14
C ASN A 151 -13.56 16.21 -14.90
N VAL A 152 -14.40 15.48 -15.62
CA VAL A 152 -15.86 15.52 -15.49
C VAL A 152 -16.40 14.11 -15.52
N GLY A 153 -16.95 13.66 -14.39
CA GLY A 153 -17.49 12.31 -14.23
C GLY A 153 -16.39 11.24 -14.03
N TYR A 154 -16.76 9.99 -14.17
CA TYR A 154 -15.90 8.83 -13.96
C TYR A 154 -15.50 8.19 -15.28
N PRO A 155 -14.36 7.48 -15.35
CA PRO A 155 -14.00 6.70 -16.53
C PRO A 155 -14.90 5.47 -16.75
N PHE A 156 -15.70 5.11 -15.75
CA PHE A 156 -16.68 4.03 -15.74
C PHE A 156 -18.11 4.57 -15.54
N GLU A 157 -19.13 3.73 -15.66
CA GLU A 157 -20.52 4.17 -15.44
C GLU A 157 -20.73 4.65 -14.00
N ASN A 158 -21.52 5.73 -13.86
CA ASN A 158 -21.89 6.27 -12.54
C ASN A 158 -22.99 5.39 -11.91
N LYS A 159 -22.58 4.24 -11.39
CA LYS A 159 -23.43 3.27 -10.71
C LYS A 159 -22.78 2.76 -9.40
N PRO A 160 -22.51 3.63 -8.41
CA PRO A 160 -21.89 3.20 -7.19
C PRO A 160 -22.73 2.09 -6.49
N PRO A 161 -22.08 1.10 -5.83
CA PRO A 161 -20.63 1.00 -5.63
C PRO A 161 -19.88 0.26 -6.76
N PHE A 162 -20.56 -0.09 -7.85
CA PHE A 162 -20.05 -1.02 -8.86
C PHE A 162 -19.09 -0.35 -9.84
N ILE A 163 -17.92 -0.97 -10.04
CA ILE A 163 -16.95 -0.61 -11.07
C ILE A 163 -17.24 -1.44 -12.31
N THR A 164 -18.23 -1.00 -13.08
CA THR A 164 -18.72 -1.70 -14.27
C THR A 164 -18.78 -0.76 -15.47
N ALA A 165 -18.71 -1.34 -16.66
CA ALA A 165 -18.88 -0.64 -17.95
C ALA A 165 -18.07 0.66 -18.07
N PHE A 166 -16.81 0.53 -18.47
CA PHE A 166 -15.95 1.67 -18.76
C PHE A 166 -16.33 2.29 -20.11
N LYS A 167 -16.22 3.62 -20.21
CA LYS A 167 -16.34 4.33 -21.50
C LYS A 167 -15.16 3.97 -22.40
N ASP A 168 -15.37 4.02 -23.71
CA ASP A 168 -14.31 3.86 -24.72
C ASP A 168 -13.52 2.54 -24.64
N ASN A 169 -14.19 1.42 -24.37
CA ASN A 169 -13.60 0.08 -24.24
C ASN A 169 -12.69 -0.12 -23.00
N PHE A 170 -12.76 0.75 -22.02
CA PHE A 170 -12.11 0.55 -20.72
C PHE A 170 -12.99 -0.30 -19.78
N ASP A 171 -13.37 -1.48 -20.17
CA ASP A 171 -14.19 -2.40 -19.36
C ASP A 171 -13.35 -3.29 -18.43
N LYS A 172 -12.22 -2.74 -17.96
CA LYS A 172 -11.22 -3.46 -17.18
C LYS A 172 -10.89 -2.72 -15.88
N ASN A 173 -10.83 -3.46 -14.79
CA ASN A 173 -10.28 -2.97 -13.54
C ASN A 173 -8.92 -3.64 -13.28
N PRO A 174 -7.81 -3.01 -13.65
CA PRO A 174 -6.49 -3.60 -13.50
C PRO A 174 -6.10 -3.84 -12.05
N VAL A 175 -5.28 -4.88 -11.87
CA VAL A 175 -4.72 -5.27 -10.58
C VAL A 175 -3.21 -5.41 -10.70
N GLY A 176 -2.48 -4.76 -9.81
CA GLY A 176 -1.05 -4.96 -9.60
C GLY A 176 -0.80 -5.85 -8.39
N SER A 177 -0.05 -6.93 -8.58
CA SER A 177 0.43 -7.78 -7.50
C SER A 177 1.92 -7.53 -7.29
N TYR A 178 2.28 -7.21 -6.05
CA TYR A 178 3.63 -6.82 -5.65
C TYR A 178 4.15 -7.77 -4.59
N ARG A 179 5.45 -8.09 -4.63
CA ARG A 179 6.11 -8.85 -3.58
C ARG A 179 7.53 -8.37 -3.36
N ARG A 180 7.93 -8.28 -2.08
CA ARG A 180 9.28 -7.94 -1.67
C ARG A 180 9.71 -8.73 -0.45
N ASN A 181 10.95 -9.18 -0.45
CA ASN A 181 11.60 -9.69 0.74
C ASN A 181 12.32 -8.55 1.48
N PHE A 182 12.35 -8.64 2.80
CA PHE A 182 13.05 -7.68 3.66
C PHE A 182 13.56 -8.38 4.92
N ASN A 183 14.65 -7.85 5.46
CA ASN A 183 15.16 -8.27 6.76
C ASN A 183 14.63 -7.34 7.85
N LEU A 184 13.98 -7.92 8.86
CA LEU A 184 13.57 -7.16 10.03
C LEU A 184 14.82 -6.77 10.83
N PRO A 185 15.02 -5.47 11.19
CA PRO A 185 16.13 -5.07 12.03
C PRO A 185 16.13 -5.82 13.36
N GLU A 186 17.33 -6.15 13.85
CA GLU A 186 17.50 -6.92 15.08
C GLU A 186 16.81 -6.24 16.27
N GLY A 187 16.12 -7.04 17.08
CA GLY A 187 15.40 -6.61 18.27
C GLY A 187 14.03 -5.98 18.01
N TRP A 188 13.59 -5.88 16.74
CA TRP A 188 12.24 -5.36 16.44
C TRP A 188 11.15 -6.41 16.70
N GLU A 189 11.49 -7.68 16.60
CA GLU A 189 10.59 -8.80 16.88
C GLU A 189 10.23 -8.95 18.37
N THR A 190 10.95 -8.27 19.26
CA THR A 190 10.78 -8.39 20.70
C THR A 190 10.44 -7.06 21.36
N GLY A 191 9.35 -7.05 22.14
CA GLY A 191 8.99 -5.92 23.00
C GLY A 191 8.52 -4.64 22.29
N LYS A 192 8.44 -4.63 20.95
CA LYS A 192 7.99 -3.50 20.14
C LYS A 192 6.75 -3.89 19.32
N ARG A 193 5.95 -2.89 18.93
CA ARG A 193 4.96 -3.05 17.87
C ARG A 193 5.63 -2.71 16.54
N VAL A 194 5.36 -3.51 15.53
CA VAL A 194 5.85 -3.30 14.16
C VAL A 194 4.65 -2.99 13.28
N PHE A 195 4.71 -1.85 12.61
CA PHE A 195 3.69 -1.41 11.66
C PHE A 195 4.24 -1.40 10.25
N LEU A 196 3.43 -1.81 9.31
CA LEU A 196 3.66 -1.61 7.90
C LEU A 196 2.84 -0.40 7.46
N HIS A 197 3.54 0.64 7.03
CA HIS A 197 2.97 1.92 6.61
C HIS A 197 3.01 2.07 5.10
N PHE A 198 1.90 2.52 4.53
CA PHE A 198 1.76 2.92 3.14
C PHE A 198 1.30 4.39 3.10
N ASP A 199 2.08 5.26 2.48
CA ASP A 199 1.70 6.68 2.33
C ASP A 199 0.47 6.86 1.44
N GLY A 200 0.22 5.90 0.55
CA GLY A 200 -0.97 5.85 -0.27
C GLY A 200 -0.89 4.77 -1.34
N ALA A 201 -2.04 4.29 -1.76
CA ALA A 201 -2.17 3.36 -2.90
C ALA A 201 -3.52 3.58 -3.58
N CYS A 202 -3.50 3.80 -4.88
CA CYS A 202 -4.69 4.07 -5.67
C CYS A 202 -5.20 2.77 -6.32
N SER A 203 -6.43 2.33 -6.00
CA SER A 203 -7.41 2.91 -5.07
C SER A 203 -7.62 2.04 -3.84
N ALA A 204 -7.40 0.73 -3.93
CA ALA A 204 -7.55 -0.22 -2.82
C ALA A 204 -6.36 -1.17 -2.72
N ILE A 205 -5.96 -1.51 -1.50
CA ILE A 205 -4.87 -2.42 -1.22
C ILE A 205 -5.28 -3.58 -0.31
N VAL A 206 -4.73 -4.74 -0.60
CA VAL A 206 -4.76 -5.91 0.28
C VAL A 206 -3.32 -6.29 0.61
N VAL A 207 -3.03 -6.55 1.87
CA VAL A 207 -1.68 -6.75 2.37
C VAL A 207 -1.55 -8.08 3.07
N TRP A 208 -0.44 -8.80 2.80
CA TRP A 208 -0.03 -10.01 3.49
C TRP A 208 1.44 -9.89 3.92
N VAL A 209 1.76 -10.48 5.05
CA VAL A 209 3.13 -10.62 5.55
C VAL A 209 3.37 -12.09 5.90
N ASN A 210 4.42 -12.68 5.34
CA ASN A 210 4.79 -14.08 5.55
C ASN A 210 3.60 -15.06 5.31
N GLY A 211 2.85 -14.82 4.22
CA GLY A 211 1.69 -15.64 3.85
C GLY A 211 0.42 -15.39 4.68
N LYS A 212 0.45 -14.48 5.63
CA LYS A 212 -0.68 -14.19 6.52
C LYS A 212 -1.29 -12.83 6.19
N TYR A 213 -2.62 -12.79 6.14
CA TYR A 213 -3.36 -11.56 5.88
C TYR A 213 -3.09 -10.50 6.97
N ALA A 214 -2.64 -9.32 6.54
CA ALA A 214 -2.35 -8.17 7.40
C ALA A 214 -3.51 -7.17 7.41
N GLY A 215 -4.14 -6.90 6.26
CA GLY A 215 -5.26 -5.98 6.22
C GLY A 215 -5.67 -5.52 4.83
N TYR A 216 -6.68 -4.64 4.81
CA TYR A 216 -7.28 -4.03 3.63
C TYR A 216 -7.51 -2.54 3.87
N SER A 217 -7.33 -1.72 2.84
CA SER A 217 -7.67 -0.29 2.86
C SER A 217 -8.07 0.21 1.48
N GLN A 218 -9.03 1.13 1.47
CA GLN A 218 -9.35 1.97 0.32
C GLN A 218 -9.00 3.43 0.65
N GLY A 219 -8.90 4.26 -0.39
CA GLY A 219 -8.60 5.68 -0.29
C GLY A 219 -7.22 6.00 -0.87
N ALA A 220 -7.23 6.53 -2.11
CA ALA A 220 -6.01 6.74 -2.90
C ALA A 220 -4.99 7.69 -2.26
N ASN A 221 -5.46 8.69 -1.54
CA ASN A 221 -4.67 9.80 -1.01
C ASN A 221 -4.57 9.79 0.52
N THR A 222 -4.86 8.66 1.14
CA THR A 222 -4.76 8.47 2.58
C THR A 222 -3.77 7.37 2.90
N ASP A 223 -3.01 7.58 3.95
CA ASP A 223 -2.09 6.58 4.48
C ASP A 223 -2.83 5.38 5.08
N ALA A 224 -2.13 4.27 5.16
CA ALA A 224 -2.64 3.05 5.78
C ALA A 224 -1.55 2.37 6.60
N ASP A 225 -1.82 2.19 7.89
CA ASP A 225 -0.98 1.48 8.84
C ASP A 225 -1.60 0.15 9.23
N PHE A 226 -0.81 -0.91 9.20
CA PHE A 226 -1.21 -2.25 9.61
C PHE A 226 -0.27 -2.75 10.71
N ASP A 227 -0.82 -3.16 11.85
CA ASP A 227 -0.04 -3.83 12.90
C ASP A 227 0.35 -5.23 12.45
N VAL A 228 1.61 -5.40 12.11
CA VAL A 228 2.19 -6.67 11.66
C VAL A 228 3.05 -7.35 12.73
N THR A 229 2.98 -6.89 13.97
CA THR A 229 3.80 -7.38 15.10
C THR A 229 3.79 -8.91 15.24
N ASN A 230 2.63 -9.53 15.08
CA ASN A 230 2.47 -10.98 15.20
C ASN A 230 2.65 -11.72 13.85
N LEU A 231 2.97 -11.01 12.78
CA LEU A 231 3.16 -11.56 11.45
C LEU A 231 4.63 -11.59 11.04
N VAL A 232 5.44 -10.66 11.56
CA VAL A 232 6.88 -10.61 11.30
C VAL A 232 7.64 -11.60 12.15
N ARG A 233 8.82 -12.00 11.68
CA ARG A 233 9.76 -12.90 12.35
C ARG A 233 11.17 -12.29 12.30
N LYS A 234 12.07 -12.80 13.14
CA LYS A 234 13.49 -12.43 13.11
C LYS A 234 14.10 -12.77 11.73
N GLY A 235 14.89 -11.86 11.19
CA GLY A 235 15.56 -12.06 9.90
C GLY A 235 14.62 -11.88 8.71
N ASP A 236 14.60 -12.86 7.82
CA ASP A 236 13.93 -12.81 6.53
C ASP A 236 12.41 -12.82 6.64
N ASN A 237 11.79 -11.83 6.04
CA ASN A 237 10.36 -11.69 5.90
C ASN A 237 10.01 -11.39 4.46
N ASN A 238 8.74 -11.60 4.10
CA ASN A 238 8.19 -11.10 2.85
C ASN A 238 6.89 -10.33 3.09
N VAL A 239 6.69 -9.34 2.25
CA VAL A 239 5.44 -8.60 2.12
C VAL A 239 4.89 -8.80 0.72
N SER A 240 3.61 -9.11 0.64
CA SER A 240 2.85 -9.20 -0.61
C SER A 240 1.70 -8.20 -0.56
N VAL A 241 1.49 -7.51 -1.66
CA VAL A 241 0.46 -6.47 -1.78
C VAL A 241 -0.28 -6.66 -3.09
N ARG A 242 -1.60 -6.57 -3.05
CA ARG A 242 -2.45 -6.46 -4.23
C ARG A 242 -3.05 -5.07 -4.25
N VAL A 243 -2.94 -4.39 -5.39
CA VAL A 243 -3.50 -3.06 -5.61
C VAL A 243 -4.55 -3.15 -6.71
N TYR A 244 -5.76 -2.69 -6.42
CA TYR A 244 -6.83 -2.52 -7.40
C TYR A 244 -6.84 -1.08 -7.89
N ARG A 245 -6.84 -0.87 -9.21
CA ARG A 245 -6.87 0.48 -9.78
C ARG A 245 -8.12 1.24 -9.39
N TRP A 246 -9.27 0.56 -9.39
CA TRP A 246 -10.57 1.14 -9.08
C TRP A 246 -11.27 0.36 -7.97
N SER A 247 -11.99 1.09 -7.14
CA SER A 247 -12.87 0.56 -6.11
C SER A 247 -14.08 1.49 -5.95
N ASP A 248 -15.06 1.11 -5.16
CA ASP A 248 -16.18 2.01 -4.81
C ASP A 248 -15.67 3.33 -4.21
N GLY A 249 -14.53 3.33 -3.50
CA GLY A 249 -13.85 4.54 -3.05
C GLY A 249 -13.36 5.48 -4.17
N SER A 250 -13.34 5.03 -5.42
CA SER A 250 -13.01 5.88 -6.57
C SER A 250 -14.17 6.80 -7.01
N TYR A 251 -15.33 6.67 -6.39
CA TYR A 251 -16.47 7.58 -6.56
C TYR A 251 -16.41 8.83 -5.66
N LEU A 252 -15.41 8.95 -4.77
CA LEU A 252 -15.26 10.02 -3.78
C LEU A 252 -14.27 11.09 -4.22
#